data_9dd1b0661f494a2372a8f0e3ac701cdf
#
_entry.id   9dd1b0661f494a2372a8f0e3ac701cdf
#
_cell.length_a   1.000
_cell.length_b   1.000
_cell.length_c   1.000
_cell.angle_alpha   90.00
_cell.angle_beta   90.00
_cell.angle_gamma   90.00
#
_symmetry.space_group_name_H-M   'P 1'
#
loop_
_entity.id
_entity.type
_entity.pdbx_description
1 polymer ?
#
loop_
_entity_poly.entity_id
_entity_poly.type
_entity_poly.pdbx_seq_one_letter_code
_entity_poly.pdbx_strand_id
1 'polypeptide(L)'
;MKKIIAIATLALAPTLSFAGGHASLGGHGTARIIDSHVIEGKSGVLVRNISSDVWIWDNPPEGFDAATGAECTQYIACAKGQEAPVGGTVTCRVIDGTGDVLINTGTFQPNNSVLLSTIAATGKWAAFVGAQWVGTTRHRIEGGSVYDFKPVN
;
A
#
# COMPACT_ATOMS: atom_id res chain seq x y z
N MET A 1 -33.44 -25.41 -40.62
CA MET A 1 -33.08 -24.59 -39.45
C MET A 1 -31.89 -25.29 -38.75
N LYS A 2 -30.67 -24.76 -38.93
CA LYS A 2 -29.45 -25.32 -38.35
C LYS A 2 -29.19 -24.60 -37.01
N LYS A 3 -29.26 -25.33 -35.88
CA LYS A 3 -28.92 -24.82 -34.57
C LYS A 3 -27.39 -24.81 -34.41
N ILE A 4 -26.80 -23.65 -34.30
CA ILE A 4 -25.39 -23.44 -33.95
C ILE A 4 -25.30 -23.49 -32.44
N ILE A 5 -24.66 -24.55 -31.91
CA ILE A 5 -24.31 -24.64 -30.47
C ILE A 5 -22.96 -23.94 -30.32
N ALA A 6 -22.93 -22.79 -29.69
CA ALA A 6 -21.70 -22.12 -29.29
C ALA A 6 -21.17 -22.79 -28.03
N ILE A 7 -20.07 -23.52 -28.14
CA ILE A 7 -19.34 -24.09 -27.01
C ILE A 7 -18.45 -22.98 -26.45
N ALA A 8 -18.81 -22.43 -25.28
CA ALA A 8 -17.97 -21.53 -24.53
C ALA A 8 -16.84 -22.34 -23.88
N THR A 9 -15.65 -22.27 -24.44
CA THR A 9 -14.43 -22.79 -23.81
C THR A 9 -14.06 -21.88 -22.65
N LEU A 10 -14.33 -22.37 -21.43
CA LEU A 10 -13.85 -21.76 -20.20
C LEU A 10 -12.33 -22.03 -20.13
N ALA A 11 -11.52 -21.03 -20.44
CA ALA A 11 -10.08 -21.08 -20.25
C ALA A 11 -9.81 -21.08 -18.73
N LEU A 12 -9.51 -22.25 -18.16
CA LEU A 12 -8.91 -22.35 -16.83
C LEU A 12 -7.50 -21.76 -16.93
N ALA A 13 -7.32 -20.53 -16.47
CA ALA A 13 -6.00 -19.99 -16.20
C ALA A 13 -5.34 -20.89 -15.11
N PRO A 14 -4.10 -21.35 -15.30
CA PRO A 14 -3.40 -22.08 -14.24
C PRO A 14 -3.21 -21.12 -13.07
N THR A 15 -3.84 -21.42 -11.94
CA THR A 15 -3.49 -20.80 -10.67
C THR A 15 -2.10 -21.31 -10.32
N LEU A 16 -1.09 -20.47 -10.52
CA LEU A 16 0.24 -20.70 -9.97
C LEU A 16 0.11 -20.61 -8.45
N SER A 17 -0.14 -21.75 -7.81
CA SER A 17 0.03 -21.88 -6.38
C SER A 17 1.52 -21.75 -6.08
N PHE A 18 1.96 -20.58 -5.65
CA PHE A 18 3.24 -20.44 -4.98
C PHE A 18 3.13 -21.11 -3.60
N ALA A 19 3.17 -22.46 -3.59
CA ALA A 19 3.47 -23.20 -2.38
C ALA A 19 4.99 -23.16 -2.20
N GLY A 20 5.47 -22.25 -1.38
CA GLY A 20 6.88 -22.22 -1.03
C GLY A 20 7.29 -20.87 -0.52
N GLY A 21 7.40 -20.75 0.81
CA GLY A 21 8.08 -19.68 1.52
C GLY A 21 7.65 -18.29 1.07
N HIS A 22 6.72 -17.68 1.79
CA HIS A 22 6.52 -16.23 1.67
C HIS A 22 7.86 -15.57 1.97
N ALA A 23 8.63 -15.25 0.93
CA ALA A 23 9.74 -14.35 1.06
C ALA A 23 9.14 -13.09 1.72
N SER A 24 9.60 -12.77 2.92
CA SER A 24 9.08 -11.67 3.69
C SER A 24 9.49 -10.39 2.96
N LEU A 25 8.64 -9.92 2.07
CA LEU A 25 8.80 -8.67 1.36
C LEU A 25 8.56 -7.54 2.36
N GLY A 26 9.57 -7.26 3.18
CA GLY A 26 9.68 -6.06 3.97
C GLY A 26 10.42 -4.99 3.20
N GLY A 27 10.57 -3.83 3.82
CA GLY A 27 11.33 -2.74 3.24
C GLY A 27 11.22 -1.45 4.03
N HIS A 28 11.68 -0.41 3.41
CA HIS A 28 11.59 0.94 3.95
C HIS A 28 11.19 1.92 2.85
N GLY A 29 10.67 3.06 3.26
CA GLY A 29 10.24 4.07 2.32
C GLY A 29 10.43 5.48 2.84
N THR A 30 10.37 6.41 1.89
CA THR A 30 10.30 7.83 2.18
C THR A 30 9.03 8.40 1.58
N ALA A 31 8.32 9.22 2.35
CA ALA A 31 7.19 10.00 1.88
C ALA A 31 7.55 11.46 1.80
N ARG A 32 7.20 12.12 0.72
CA ARG A 32 7.19 13.57 0.58
C ARG A 32 5.75 14.03 0.40
N ILE A 33 5.26 14.86 1.31
CA ILE A 33 3.94 15.46 1.20
C ILE A 33 3.96 16.50 0.09
N ILE A 34 3.10 16.33 -0.91
CA ILE A 34 2.97 17.21 -2.07
C ILE A 34 1.70 18.08 -2.02
N ASP A 35 0.71 17.66 -1.21
CA ASP A 35 -0.49 18.45 -0.91
C ASP A 35 -0.99 18.08 0.48
N SER A 36 -1.48 19.09 1.23
CA SER A 36 -2.02 18.91 2.57
C SER A 36 -3.18 19.84 2.81
N HIS A 37 -4.25 19.31 3.38
CA HIS A 37 -5.42 20.07 3.77
C HIS A 37 -5.86 19.70 5.18
N VAL A 38 -6.04 20.70 6.05
CA VAL A 38 -6.43 20.52 7.44
C VAL A 38 -7.84 21.05 7.64
N ILE A 39 -8.70 20.23 8.23
CA ILE A 39 -10.05 20.62 8.66
C ILE A 39 -10.06 20.62 10.19
N GLU A 40 -10.22 21.80 10.77
CA GLU A 40 -10.31 21.95 12.22
C GLU A 40 -11.73 21.68 12.72
N GLY A 41 -11.84 20.83 13.72
CA GLY A 41 -13.08 20.54 14.43
C GLY A 41 -13.00 20.95 15.90
N LYS A 42 -14.13 20.93 16.59
CA LYS A 42 -14.20 21.25 18.02
C LYS A 42 -13.30 20.36 18.89
N SER A 43 -13.20 19.07 18.54
CA SER A 43 -12.54 18.05 19.36
C SER A 43 -11.24 17.52 18.74
N GLY A 44 -10.83 18.03 17.59
CA GLY A 44 -9.63 17.55 16.89
C GLY A 44 -9.53 18.08 15.48
N VAL A 45 -8.63 17.49 14.71
CA VAL A 45 -8.38 17.85 13.33
C VAL A 45 -8.49 16.61 12.43
N LEU A 46 -8.94 16.82 11.21
CA LEU A 46 -8.82 15.86 10.13
C LEU A 46 -7.82 16.41 9.11
N VAL A 47 -6.77 15.66 8.84
CA VAL A 47 -5.74 16.01 7.85
C VAL A 47 -5.90 15.11 6.64
N ARG A 48 -6.02 15.71 5.46
CA ARG A 48 -5.83 15.01 4.19
C ARG A 48 -4.44 15.33 3.67
N ASN A 49 -3.65 14.31 3.40
CA ASN A 49 -2.36 14.45 2.73
C ASN A 49 -2.36 13.67 1.42
N ILE A 50 -1.66 14.20 0.42
CA ILE A 50 -1.19 13.46 -0.73
C ILE A 50 0.32 13.44 -0.65
N SER A 51 0.92 12.27 -0.78
CA SER A 51 2.38 12.11 -0.77
C SER A 51 2.87 11.37 -2.00
N SER A 52 4.08 11.72 -2.40
CA SER A 52 4.89 10.97 -3.37
C SER A 52 5.94 10.22 -2.60
N ASP A 53 5.94 8.91 -2.72
CA ASP A 53 6.74 7.99 -1.93
C ASP A 53 7.69 7.21 -2.83
N VAL A 54 8.82 6.81 -2.27
CA VAL A 54 9.70 5.78 -2.83
C VAL A 54 9.73 4.63 -1.85
N TRP A 55 9.42 3.42 -2.32
CA TRP A 55 9.49 2.18 -1.56
C TRP A 55 10.68 1.37 -2.01
N ILE A 56 11.52 0.96 -1.08
CA ILE A 56 12.70 0.13 -1.29
C ILE A 56 12.45 -1.20 -0.61
N TRP A 57 12.48 -2.28 -1.39
CA TRP A 57 12.14 -3.62 -0.97
C TRP A 57 13.38 -4.36 -0.48
N ASP A 58 13.29 -4.99 0.69
CA ASP A 58 14.34 -5.86 1.21
C ASP A 58 14.26 -7.22 0.51
N ASN A 59 15.34 -7.63 -0.14
CA ASN A 59 15.44 -8.93 -0.83
C ASN A 59 14.25 -9.22 -1.78
N PRO A 60 14.01 -8.37 -2.78
CA PRO A 60 12.92 -8.59 -3.72
C PRO A 60 13.15 -9.91 -4.48
N PRO A 61 12.09 -10.67 -4.79
CA PRO A 61 12.20 -11.87 -5.60
C PRO A 61 12.80 -11.56 -6.98
N GLU A 62 13.36 -12.57 -7.63
CA GLU A 62 13.84 -12.44 -9.00
C GLU A 62 12.74 -11.88 -9.92
N GLY A 63 13.10 -10.91 -10.74
CA GLY A 63 12.18 -10.22 -11.65
C GLY A 63 11.38 -9.08 -11.02
N PHE A 64 11.56 -8.79 -9.72
CA PHE A 64 10.97 -7.63 -9.07
C PHE A 64 11.99 -6.49 -8.94
N ASP A 65 11.52 -5.26 -9.08
CA ASP A 65 12.37 -4.09 -8.88
C ASP A 65 12.72 -3.93 -7.39
N ALA A 66 13.96 -3.52 -7.13
CA ALA A 66 14.41 -3.21 -5.76
C ALA A 66 13.74 -1.95 -5.19
N ALA A 67 13.21 -1.08 -6.06
CA ALA A 67 12.51 0.13 -5.65
C ALA A 67 11.31 0.39 -6.55
N THR A 68 10.25 0.96 -5.96
CA THR A 68 9.01 1.32 -6.64
C THR A 68 8.60 2.74 -6.25
N GLY A 69 7.94 3.45 -7.17
CA GLY A 69 7.28 4.72 -6.87
C GLY A 69 5.88 4.48 -6.31
N ALA A 70 5.44 5.34 -5.40
CA ALA A 70 4.08 5.29 -4.91
C ALA A 70 3.48 6.71 -4.78
N GLU A 71 2.18 6.80 -4.98
CA GLU A 71 1.37 7.97 -4.65
C GLU A 71 0.35 7.54 -3.60
N CYS A 72 0.37 8.19 -2.45
CA CYS A 72 -0.51 7.85 -1.34
C CYS A 72 -1.45 9.01 -1.01
N THR A 73 -2.73 8.70 -0.83
CA THR A 73 -3.72 9.61 -0.25
C THR A 73 -4.04 9.15 1.16
N GLN A 74 -3.92 10.05 2.12
CA GLN A 74 -4.10 9.78 3.54
C GLN A 74 -5.20 10.69 4.11
N TYR A 75 -6.02 10.13 4.98
CA TYR A 75 -6.96 10.86 5.84
C TYR A 75 -6.68 10.47 7.28
N ILE A 76 -6.21 11.44 8.08
CA ILE A 76 -5.69 11.19 9.43
C ILE A 76 -6.50 12.04 10.41
N ALA A 77 -7.11 11.39 11.40
CA ALA A 77 -7.80 12.07 12.48
C ALA A 77 -6.89 12.13 13.72
N CYS A 78 -6.71 13.33 14.28
CA CYS A 78 -6.00 13.54 15.53
C CYS A 78 -6.91 14.23 16.53
N ALA A 79 -6.89 13.81 17.79
CA ALA A 79 -7.58 14.50 18.86
C ALA A 79 -6.89 15.82 19.16
N LYS A 80 -7.65 16.77 19.70
CA LYS A 80 -7.12 18.11 20.04
C LYS A 80 -5.94 18.01 21.00
N GLY A 81 -4.82 18.61 20.59
CA GLY A 81 -3.57 18.61 21.37
C GLY A 81 -2.78 17.29 21.34
N GLN A 82 -3.17 16.35 20.48
CA GLN A 82 -2.44 15.10 20.29
C GLN A 82 -1.82 15.05 18.88
N GLU A 83 -0.59 14.60 18.80
CA GLU A 83 0.10 14.38 17.51
C GLU A 83 -0.14 12.95 16.96
N ALA A 84 -0.42 12.01 17.86
CA ALA A 84 -0.72 10.65 17.47
C ALA A 84 -2.11 10.56 16.83
N PRO A 85 -2.27 9.82 15.73
CA PRO A 85 -3.56 9.61 15.13
C PRO A 85 -4.47 8.81 16.05
N VAL A 86 -5.75 9.20 16.12
CA VAL A 86 -6.79 8.39 16.75
C VAL A 86 -7.42 7.43 15.75
N GLY A 87 -7.08 7.57 14.47
CA GLY A 87 -7.52 6.73 13.37
C GLY A 87 -7.31 7.43 12.03
N GLY A 88 -7.70 6.75 10.98
CA GLY A 88 -7.60 7.29 9.62
C GLY A 88 -7.36 6.18 8.60
N THR A 89 -7.29 6.57 7.34
CA THR A 89 -7.09 5.66 6.22
C THR A 89 -5.98 6.15 5.31
N VAL A 90 -5.36 5.23 4.59
CA VAL A 90 -4.42 5.50 3.52
C VAL A 90 -4.73 4.60 2.33
N THR A 91 -4.59 5.13 1.13
CA THR A 91 -4.59 4.36 -0.11
C THR A 91 -3.36 4.74 -0.90
N CYS A 92 -2.55 3.76 -1.28
CA CYS A 92 -1.35 3.95 -2.07
C CYS A 92 -1.48 3.22 -3.41
N ARG A 93 -1.23 3.92 -4.51
CA ARG A 93 -0.97 3.36 -5.81
C ARG A 93 0.53 3.23 -5.99
N VAL A 94 1.02 2.01 -6.05
CA VAL A 94 2.44 1.70 -6.26
C VAL A 94 2.64 1.28 -7.71
N ILE A 95 3.68 1.77 -8.34
CA ILE A 95 4.04 1.42 -9.73
C ILE A 95 5.52 1.05 -9.79
N ASP A 96 5.83 -0.01 -10.48
CA ASP A 96 7.20 -0.44 -10.73
C ASP A 96 7.75 0.03 -12.08
N GLY A 97 9.02 -0.26 -12.34
CA GLY A 97 9.71 0.14 -13.56
C GLY A 97 9.17 -0.51 -14.84
N THR A 98 8.37 -1.58 -14.73
CA THR A 98 7.71 -2.23 -15.88
C THR A 98 6.31 -1.71 -16.14
N GLY A 99 5.78 -0.89 -15.23
CA GLY A 99 4.42 -0.33 -15.30
C GLY A 99 3.36 -1.22 -14.63
N ASP A 100 3.75 -2.30 -13.96
CA ASP A 100 2.83 -3.06 -13.13
C ASP A 100 2.44 -2.29 -11.88
N VAL A 101 1.19 -2.43 -11.45
CA VAL A 101 0.57 -1.63 -10.40
C VAL A 101 0.14 -2.50 -9.24
N LEU A 102 0.31 -1.95 -8.03
CA LEU A 102 -0.13 -2.51 -6.77
C LEU A 102 -0.95 -1.45 -6.04
N ILE A 103 -2.16 -1.79 -5.61
CA ILE A 103 -3.01 -0.90 -4.82
C ILE A 103 -3.09 -1.43 -3.39
N ASN A 104 -2.59 -0.63 -2.47
CA ASN A 104 -2.70 -0.89 -1.05
C ASN A 104 -3.70 0.06 -0.41
N THR A 105 -4.47 -0.46 0.53
CA THR A 105 -5.28 0.36 1.44
C THR A 105 -4.93 0.00 2.88
N GLY A 106 -5.10 0.93 3.79
CA GLY A 106 -4.77 0.66 5.18
C GLY A 106 -5.41 1.63 6.16
N THR A 107 -5.19 1.34 7.44
CA THR A 107 -5.71 2.13 8.56
C THR A 107 -4.58 2.55 9.49
N PHE A 108 -4.64 3.82 9.91
CA PHE A 108 -3.77 4.35 10.95
C PHE A 108 -4.19 3.80 12.31
N GLN A 109 -3.20 3.35 13.09
CA GLN A 109 -3.37 2.79 14.41
C GLN A 109 -2.92 3.80 15.48
N PRO A 110 -3.49 3.79 16.70
CA PRO A 110 -3.10 4.71 17.78
C PRO A 110 -1.63 4.62 18.19
N ASN A 111 -0.94 3.52 17.88
CA ASN A 111 0.49 3.31 18.15
C ASN A 111 1.42 3.89 17.07
N ASN A 112 0.92 4.78 16.20
CA ASN A 112 1.65 5.36 15.07
C ASN A 112 2.07 4.35 13.99
N SER A 113 1.48 3.17 13.95
CA SER A 113 1.64 2.24 12.84
C SER A 113 0.49 2.36 11.84
N VAL A 114 0.69 1.76 10.68
CA VAL A 114 -0.33 1.62 9.64
C VAL A 114 -0.42 0.15 9.26
N LEU A 115 -1.62 -0.42 9.34
CA LEU A 115 -1.87 -1.74 8.78
C LEU A 115 -2.32 -1.56 7.34
N LEU A 116 -1.52 -2.05 6.39
CA LEU A 116 -1.77 -2.00 4.96
C LEU A 116 -2.19 -3.38 4.45
N SER A 117 -3.08 -3.40 3.44
CA SER A 117 -3.45 -4.61 2.70
C SER A 117 -3.43 -4.32 1.21
N THR A 118 -2.89 -5.25 0.42
CA THR A 118 -3.01 -5.20 -1.03
C THR A 118 -4.40 -5.63 -1.45
N ILE A 119 -5.12 -4.73 -2.10
CA ILE A 119 -6.52 -4.98 -2.52
C ILE A 119 -6.65 -5.25 -4.02
N ALA A 120 -5.68 -4.82 -4.81
CA ALA A 120 -5.61 -5.07 -6.25
C ALA A 120 -4.17 -4.97 -6.75
N ALA A 121 -3.83 -5.72 -7.79
CA ALA A 121 -2.53 -5.66 -8.42
C ALA A 121 -2.57 -6.18 -9.86
N THR A 122 -1.56 -5.81 -10.65
CA THR A 122 -1.37 -6.30 -12.02
C THR A 122 -0.06 -7.09 -12.14
N GLY A 123 0.09 -7.85 -13.24
CA GLY A 123 1.30 -8.56 -13.60
C GLY A 123 1.88 -9.39 -12.47
N LYS A 124 3.18 -9.23 -12.23
CA LYS A 124 3.92 -9.97 -11.18
C LYS A 124 3.42 -9.72 -9.76
N TRP A 125 2.81 -8.54 -9.51
CA TRP A 125 2.26 -8.18 -8.20
C TRP A 125 0.92 -8.85 -7.88
N ALA A 126 0.26 -9.46 -8.86
CA ALA A 126 -1.06 -10.10 -8.66
C ALA A 126 -1.04 -11.19 -7.56
N ALA A 127 0.10 -11.87 -7.37
CA ALA A 127 0.27 -12.86 -6.32
C ALA A 127 0.25 -12.26 -4.89
N PHE A 128 0.38 -10.93 -4.75
CA PHE A 128 0.36 -10.24 -3.46
C PHE A 128 -1.02 -9.72 -3.06
N VAL A 129 -2.06 -9.93 -3.87
CA VAL A 129 -3.42 -9.55 -3.48
C VAL A 129 -3.82 -10.31 -2.21
N GLY A 130 -4.23 -9.57 -1.18
CA GLY A 130 -4.50 -10.08 0.15
C GLY A 130 -3.31 -10.06 1.12
N ALA A 131 -2.08 -9.82 0.63
CA ALA A 131 -0.93 -9.65 1.51
C ALA A 131 -1.08 -8.42 2.39
N GLN A 132 -0.51 -8.47 3.60
CA GLN A 132 -0.60 -7.41 4.59
C GLN A 132 0.78 -6.99 5.10
N TRP A 133 0.91 -5.71 5.44
CA TRP A 133 2.12 -5.12 6.02
C TRP A 133 1.79 -4.20 7.18
N VAL A 134 2.68 -4.12 8.14
CA VAL A 134 2.68 -3.07 9.15
C VAL A 134 3.75 -2.06 8.80
N GLY A 135 3.32 -0.83 8.50
CA GLY A 135 4.19 0.32 8.34
C GLY A 135 4.43 1.02 9.69
N THR A 136 5.66 1.43 9.97
CA THR A 136 6.02 2.17 11.19
C THR A 136 6.90 3.36 10.83
N THR A 137 6.48 4.57 11.20
CA THR A 137 7.28 5.77 11.00
C THR A 137 8.53 5.72 11.89
N ARG A 138 9.71 5.87 11.29
CA ARG A 138 11.01 5.97 11.98
C ARG A 138 11.38 7.39 12.29
N HIS A 139 11.27 8.26 11.30
CA HIS A 139 11.63 9.67 11.44
C HIS A 139 10.59 10.53 10.73
N ARG A 140 10.24 11.63 11.36
CA ARG A 140 9.52 12.74 10.72
C ARG A 140 10.56 13.75 10.26
N ILE A 141 10.42 14.23 9.04
CA ILE A 141 11.23 15.29 8.44
C ILE A 141 10.30 16.41 7.97
N GLU A 142 10.84 17.56 7.69
CA GLU A 142 10.05 18.66 7.14
C GLU A 142 9.40 18.22 5.81
N GLY A 143 8.08 18.29 5.76
CA GLY A 143 7.30 17.90 4.57
C GLY A 143 7.27 16.39 4.27
N GLY A 144 7.64 15.51 5.23
CA GLY A 144 7.61 14.09 4.95
C GLY A 144 7.98 13.17 6.11
N SER A 145 8.29 11.93 5.77
CA SER A 145 8.71 10.92 6.74
C SER A 145 9.56 9.82 6.12
N VAL A 146 10.29 9.12 6.99
CA VAL A 146 10.95 7.85 6.69
C VAL A 146 10.28 6.77 7.53
N TYR A 147 10.00 5.63 6.92
CA TYR A 147 9.27 4.54 7.56
C TYR A 147 9.77 3.17 7.10
N ASP A 148 9.56 2.16 7.95
CA ASP A 148 9.73 0.77 7.59
C ASP A 148 8.38 0.12 7.38
N PHE A 149 8.33 -0.93 6.58
CA PHE A 149 7.18 -1.81 6.48
C PHE A 149 7.60 -3.27 6.51
N LYS A 150 6.83 -4.07 7.24
CA LYS A 150 7.10 -5.49 7.44
C LYS A 150 5.84 -6.30 7.13
N PRO A 151 5.98 -7.47 6.50
CA PRO A 151 4.84 -8.35 6.27
C PRO A 151 4.23 -8.80 7.60
N VAL A 152 2.91 -8.97 7.59
CA VAL A 152 2.17 -9.63 8.66
C VAL A 152 2.17 -11.12 8.34
N ASN A 153 2.71 -11.94 9.23
CA ASN A 153 2.74 -13.40 9.12
C ASN A 153 1.44 -14.02 9.62
#